data_60fc21d7673f92990d7f13094453977f
#
_entry.id   60fc21d7673f92990d7f13094453977f
#
_cell.length_a   1.000
_cell.length_b   1.000
_cell.length_c   1.000
_cell.angle_alpha   90.00
_cell.angle_beta   90.00
_cell.angle_gamma   90.00
#
_symmetry.space_group_name_H-M   'P 1'
#
loop_
_entity.id
_entity.type
_entity.pdbx_description
1 polymer ?
#
loop_
_entity_poly.entity_id
_entity_poly.type
_entity_poly.pdbx_seq_one_letter_code
_entity_poly.pdbx_strand_id
1 'polypeptide(L)'
;QKYFGDDSDRFEQATNMQKRADAGLTDHAGFVESVAELAGISADQGHAEIDNAITDQELLKYVASLKPKYKIGFISNASQNWMNEFFTPEQVALFEQVAISSETGFLKPDPRAYEHIAGLLDTPVEECVLIDDQLSYCEGARAVGMYAIQYEGLDKLKKDLQLLLSNNS
;
A
#
# COMPACT_ATOMS: atom_id res chain seq x y z
N GLN A 1 13.66 11.14 3.60
CA GLN A 1 14.27 12.49 3.54
C GLN A 1 14.55 13.08 4.93
N LYS A 2 13.63 12.95 5.91
CA LYS A 2 13.79 13.54 7.26
C LYS A 2 15.11 13.18 7.96
N TYR A 3 15.57 11.94 7.82
CA TYR A 3 16.77 11.42 8.51
C TYR A 3 18.00 11.28 7.63
N PHE A 4 17.83 11.26 6.31
CA PHE A 4 18.95 11.04 5.38
C PHE A 4 19.35 12.32 4.62
N GLY A 5 18.49 13.38 4.64
CA GLY A 5 18.76 14.62 3.93
C GLY A 5 19.07 14.38 2.45
N ASP A 6 20.22 14.87 2.01
CA ASP A 6 20.73 14.69 0.63
C ASP A 6 21.72 13.52 0.49
N ASP A 7 21.83 12.64 1.51
CA ASP A 7 22.72 11.46 1.48
C ASP A 7 22.09 10.36 0.61
N SER A 8 22.44 10.37 -0.67
CA SER A 8 21.94 9.43 -1.67
C SER A 8 22.26 7.98 -1.34
N ASP A 9 23.44 7.71 -0.74
CA ASP A 9 23.90 6.36 -0.44
C ASP A 9 23.07 5.75 0.70
N ARG A 10 22.77 6.52 1.74
CA ARG A 10 21.88 6.08 2.83
C ARG A 10 20.44 5.91 2.35
N PHE A 11 19.99 6.79 1.47
CA PHE A 11 18.65 6.65 0.88
C PHE A 11 18.53 5.38 0.04
N GLU A 12 19.55 5.05 -0.76
CA GLU A 12 19.58 3.81 -1.54
C GLU A 12 19.61 2.57 -0.63
N GLN A 13 20.41 2.59 0.45
CA GLN A 13 20.44 1.51 1.43
C GLN A 13 19.08 1.30 2.08
N ALA A 14 18.39 2.36 2.54
CA ALA A 14 17.05 2.28 3.10
C ALA A 14 16.04 1.71 2.08
N THR A 15 16.13 2.13 0.82
CA THR A 15 15.30 1.61 -0.27
C THR A 15 15.51 0.11 -0.50
N ASN A 16 16.75 -0.35 -0.42
CA ASN A 16 17.07 -1.77 -0.56
C ASN A 16 16.58 -2.60 0.66
N MET A 17 16.64 -2.04 1.86
CA MET A 17 16.04 -2.66 3.06
C MET A 17 14.52 -2.79 2.90
N GLN A 18 13.84 -1.75 2.40
CA GLN A 18 12.40 -1.77 2.11
C GLN A 18 12.06 -2.89 1.10
N LYS A 19 12.78 -2.98 -0.02
CA LYS A 19 12.56 -4.03 -1.02
C LYS A 19 12.69 -5.45 -0.45
N ARG A 20 13.61 -5.65 0.50
CA ARG A 20 13.78 -6.95 1.18
C ARG A 20 12.61 -7.27 2.09
N ALA A 21 12.11 -6.28 2.84
CA ALA A 21 10.92 -6.43 3.67
C ALA A 21 9.67 -6.70 2.82
N ASP A 22 9.48 -5.96 1.74
CA ASP A 22 8.39 -6.14 0.77
C ASP A 22 8.37 -7.55 0.15
N ALA A 23 9.55 -8.14 -0.03
CA ALA A 23 9.73 -9.51 -0.52
C ALA A 23 9.63 -10.58 0.59
N GLY A 24 9.36 -10.19 1.83
CA GLY A 24 9.28 -11.12 2.97
C GLY A 24 10.65 -11.68 3.43
N LEU A 25 11.76 -11.10 2.98
CA LEU A 25 13.13 -11.54 3.34
C LEU A 25 13.57 -10.97 4.70
N THR A 26 12.81 -10.07 5.26
CA THR A 26 13.00 -9.48 6.60
C THR A 26 11.61 -9.18 7.15
N ASP A 27 11.36 -9.47 8.42
CA ASP A 27 10.12 -9.08 9.07
C ASP A 27 10.09 -7.57 9.35
N HIS A 28 8.92 -7.08 9.78
CA HIS A 28 8.73 -5.65 10.02
C HIS A 28 9.69 -5.13 11.11
N ALA A 29 9.85 -5.84 12.21
CA ALA A 29 10.72 -5.42 13.30
C ALA A 29 12.20 -5.29 12.85
N GLY A 30 12.71 -6.30 12.16
CA GLY A 30 14.08 -6.27 11.61
C GLY A 30 14.29 -5.20 10.55
N PHE A 31 13.25 -4.87 9.77
CA PHE A 31 13.27 -3.73 8.85
C PHE A 31 13.40 -2.40 9.61
N VAL A 32 12.53 -2.18 10.60
CA VAL A 32 12.53 -0.94 11.41
C VAL A 32 13.86 -0.76 12.13
N GLU A 33 14.38 -1.81 12.78
CA GLU A 33 15.69 -1.78 13.47
C GLU A 33 16.82 -1.41 12.50
N SER A 34 16.86 -2.02 11.32
CA SER A 34 17.90 -1.75 10.32
C SER A 34 17.85 -0.32 9.79
N VAL A 35 16.65 0.21 9.54
CA VAL A 35 16.47 1.60 9.08
C VAL A 35 16.74 2.60 10.20
N ALA A 36 16.36 2.30 11.45
CA ALA A 36 16.66 3.13 12.61
C ALA A 36 18.18 3.23 12.86
N GLU A 37 18.90 2.11 12.78
CA GLU A 37 20.35 2.10 12.87
C GLU A 37 21.00 2.97 11.77
N LEU A 38 20.56 2.81 10.53
CA LEU A 38 21.02 3.61 9.40
C LEU A 38 20.73 5.11 9.59
N ALA A 39 19.57 5.44 10.19
CA ALA A 39 19.17 6.81 10.50
C ALA A 39 19.85 7.40 11.74
N GLY A 40 20.52 6.58 12.55
CA GLY A 40 21.16 7.00 13.79
C GLY A 40 20.17 7.31 14.93
N ILE A 41 19.02 6.66 14.93
CA ILE A 41 17.97 6.75 15.97
C ILE A 41 17.79 5.40 16.66
N SER A 42 17.10 5.39 17.81
CA SER A 42 16.77 4.13 18.49
C SER A 42 15.68 3.35 17.73
N ALA A 43 15.64 2.02 17.92
CA ALA A 43 14.57 1.18 17.38
C ALA A 43 13.18 1.64 17.86
N ASP A 44 13.05 2.00 19.15
CA ASP A 44 11.79 2.53 19.71
C ASP A 44 11.33 3.81 18.99
N GLN A 45 12.26 4.71 18.65
CA GLN A 45 11.94 5.90 17.86
C GLN A 45 11.54 5.51 16.43
N GLY A 46 12.21 4.54 15.81
CA GLY A 46 11.88 4.01 14.50
C GLY A 46 10.46 3.45 14.46
N HIS A 47 10.10 2.61 15.43
CA HIS A 47 8.75 2.06 15.57
C HIS A 47 7.70 3.16 15.74
N ALA A 48 7.93 4.10 16.66
CA ALA A 48 6.99 5.19 16.91
C ALA A 48 6.75 6.08 15.66
N GLU A 49 7.77 6.32 14.84
CA GLU A 49 7.64 7.10 13.60
C GLU A 49 6.81 6.35 12.55
N ILE A 50 6.98 5.04 12.44
CA ILE A 50 6.27 4.21 11.46
C ILE A 50 4.83 3.95 11.93
N ASP A 51 4.61 3.57 13.18
CA ASP A 51 3.28 3.27 13.73
C ASP A 51 2.34 4.47 13.64
N ASN A 52 2.86 5.69 13.81
CA ASN A 52 2.07 6.91 13.65
C ASN A 52 1.71 7.24 12.18
N ALA A 53 2.39 6.63 11.21
CA ALA A 53 2.22 6.94 9.79
C ALA A 53 1.21 6.02 9.07
N ILE A 54 0.85 4.86 9.65
CA ILE A 54 0.27 3.74 8.90
C ILE A 54 -1.24 3.81 8.74
N THR A 55 -2.00 4.43 9.66
CA THR A 55 -3.47 4.40 9.56
C THR A 55 -4.10 5.79 9.45
N ASP A 56 -4.44 6.19 8.25
CA ASP A 56 -5.32 7.34 8.00
C ASP A 56 -6.78 6.96 8.28
N GLN A 57 -7.28 7.33 9.46
CA GLN A 57 -8.63 7.00 9.92
C GLN A 57 -9.71 7.64 9.04
N GLU A 58 -9.48 8.82 8.48
CA GLU A 58 -10.44 9.48 7.60
C GLU A 58 -10.51 8.80 6.24
N LEU A 59 -9.37 8.32 5.72
CA LEU A 59 -9.35 7.48 4.53
C LEU A 59 -10.11 6.17 4.75
N LEU A 60 -9.89 5.48 5.88
CA LEU A 60 -10.61 4.23 6.20
C LEU A 60 -12.12 4.45 6.31
N LYS A 61 -12.58 5.56 6.91
CA LYS A 61 -14.00 5.92 6.94
C LYS A 61 -14.57 6.15 5.54
N TYR A 62 -13.80 6.81 4.68
CA TYR A 62 -14.21 7.02 3.30
C TYR A 62 -14.30 5.70 2.53
N VAL A 63 -13.30 4.82 2.66
CA VAL A 63 -13.32 3.48 2.08
C VAL A 63 -14.55 2.68 2.56
N ALA A 64 -14.84 2.70 3.85
CA ALA A 64 -16.02 2.05 4.41
C ALA A 64 -17.32 2.56 3.78
N SER A 65 -17.41 3.85 3.42
CA SER A 65 -18.58 4.44 2.78
C SER A 65 -18.80 3.96 1.34
N LEU A 66 -17.77 3.43 0.69
CA LEU A 66 -17.85 2.89 -0.67
C LEU A 66 -18.35 1.44 -0.71
N LYS A 67 -18.15 0.67 0.37
CA LYS A 67 -18.47 -0.76 0.46
C LYS A 67 -19.90 -1.16 0.04
N PRO A 68 -20.97 -0.36 0.29
CA PRO A 68 -22.32 -0.73 -0.16
C PRO A 68 -22.50 -0.80 -1.68
N LYS A 69 -21.55 -0.23 -2.45
CA LYS A 69 -21.65 -0.13 -3.92
C LYS A 69 -20.51 -0.82 -4.65
N TYR A 70 -19.36 -1.00 -3.98
CA TYR A 70 -18.14 -1.50 -4.60
C TYR A 70 -17.50 -2.58 -3.75
N LYS A 71 -16.91 -3.58 -4.39
CA LYS A 71 -16.01 -4.52 -3.75
C LYS A 71 -14.71 -3.80 -3.37
N ILE A 72 -14.20 -4.02 -2.18
CA ILE A 72 -13.00 -3.36 -1.68
C ILE A 72 -11.92 -4.42 -1.46
N GLY A 73 -10.83 -4.31 -2.19
CA GLY A 73 -9.62 -5.12 -2.01
C GLY A 73 -8.50 -4.31 -1.38
N PHE A 74 -7.56 -5.01 -0.76
CA PHE A 74 -6.32 -4.44 -0.26
C PHE A 74 -5.13 -5.14 -0.91
N ILE A 75 -4.20 -4.38 -1.48
CA ILE A 75 -2.98 -4.89 -2.08
C ILE A 75 -1.77 -4.13 -1.54
N SER A 76 -0.79 -4.83 -0.97
CA SER A 76 0.40 -4.20 -0.40
C SER A 76 1.65 -5.02 -0.65
N ASN A 77 2.75 -4.31 -0.91
CA ASN A 77 4.08 -4.86 -0.76
C ASN A 77 4.45 -4.78 0.72
N ALA A 78 4.37 -5.90 1.42
CA ALA A 78 4.58 -5.96 2.85
C ALA A 78 5.03 -7.35 3.31
N SER A 79 5.59 -7.41 4.52
CA SER A 79 5.96 -8.64 5.21
C SER A 79 4.71 -9.42 5.65
N GLN A 80 4.91 -10.68 5.98
CA GLN A 80 3.86 -11.54 6.54
C GLN A 80 3.29 -10.94 7.84
N ASN A 81 1.99 -11.09 8.05
CA ASN A 81 1.24 -10.57 9.21
C ASN A 81 1.11 -9.03 9.30
N TRP A 82 1.65 -8.27 8.35
CA TRP A 82 1.63 -6.81 8.37
C TRP A 82 0.23 -6.23 8.65
N MET A 83 -0.82 -6.78 8.03
CA MET A 83 -2.19 -6.33 8.27
C MET A 83 -2.59 -6.43 9.74
N ASN A 84 -2.25 -7.54 10.41
CA ASN A 84 -2.63 -7.79 11.81
C ASN A 84 -1.82 -6.95 12.81
N GLU A 85 -0.66 -6.43 12.40
CA GLU A 85 0.16 -5.55 13.22
C GLU A 85 -0.38 -4.12 13.24
N PHE A 86 -0.96 -3.66 12.12
CA PHE A 86 -1.31 -2.25 11.93
C PHE A 86 -2.82 -1.96 11.81
N PHE A 87 -3.64 -2.98 11.62
CA PHE A 87 -5.09 -2.83 11.48
C PHE A 87 -5.84 -3.59 12.55
N THR A 88 -6.91 -2.98 13.09
CA THR A 88 -7.83 -3.72 13.95
C THR A 88 -8.64 -4.74 13.15
N PRO A 89 -9.21 -5.80 13.78
CA PRO A 89 -10.07 -6.75 13.08
C PRO A 89 -11.23 -6.10 12.33
N GLU A 90 -11.80 -5.02 12.86
CA GLU A 90 -12.88 -4.25 12.22
C GLU A 90 -12.40 -3.50 10.98
N GLN A 91 -11.17 -3.01 10.99
CA GLN A 91 -10.55 -2.36 9.81
C GLN A 91 -10.21 -3.39 8.74
N VAL A 92 -9.68 -4.56 9.12
CA VAL A 92 -9.42 -5.67 8.18
C VAL A 92 -10.72 -6.12 7.52
N ALA A 93 -11.84 -6.19 8.25
CA ALA A 93 -13.15 -6.56 7.74
C ALA A 93 -13.75 -5.57 6.71
N LEU A 94 -13.14 -4.41 6.51
CA LEU A 94 -13.48 -3.50 5.40
C LEU A 94 -13.13 -4.10 4.04
N PHE A 95 -12.08 -4.91 3.97
CA PHE A 95 -11.57 -5.49 2.73
C PHE A 95 -12.18 -6.87 2.49
N GLU A 96 -12.77 -7.09 1.32
CA GLU A 96 -13.30 -8.39 0.93
C GLU A 96 -12.19 -9.37 0.58
N GLN A 97 -11.10 -8.85 0.03
CA GLN A 97 -9.90 -9.61 -0.32
C GLN A 97 -8.65 -8.82 0.03
N VAL A 98 -7.60 -9.55 0.41
CA VAL A 98 -6.30 -9.00 0.79
C VAL A 98 -5.22 -9.76 0.02
N ALA A 99 -4.29 -9.03 -0.59
CA ALA A 99 -3.13 -9.58 -1.28
C ALA A 99 -1.86 -8.91 -0.75
N ILE A 100 -1.10 -9.64 0.04
CA ILE A 100 0.20 -9.22 0.59
C ILE A 100 1.32 -9.90 -0.20
N SER A 101 2.32 -9.14 -0.64
CA SER A 101 3.39 -9.64 -1.52
C SER A 101 4.15 -10.84 -0.95
N SER A 102 4.45 -10.85 0.35
CA SER A 102 5.12 -11.97 1.00
C SER A 102 4.31 -13.26 1.03
N GLU A 103 2.98 -13.17 0.91
CA GLU A 103 2.06 -14.32 0.91
C GLU A 103 1.76 -14.80 -0.52
N THR A 104 1.59 -13.85 -1.44
CA THR A 104 1.23 -14.14 -2.83
C THR A 104 2.44 -14.42 -3.73
N GLY A 105 3.63 -13.93 -3.36
CA GLY A 105 4.83 -13.94 -4.19
C GLY A 105 4.84 -12.90 -5.33
N PHE A 106 3.80 -12.02 -5.40
CA PHE A 106 3.70 -10.99 -6.41
C PHE A 106 3.85 -9.60 -5.79
N LEU A 107 4.82 -8.82 -6.27
CA LEU A 107 5.10 -7.46 -5.79
C LEU A 107 4.62 -6.43 -6.81
N LYS A 108 3.93 -5.38 -6.38
CA LYS A 108 3.75 -4.20 -7.23
C LYS A 108 5.12 -3.62 -7.60
N PRO A 109 5.39 -3.22 -8.85
CA PRO A 109 4.45 -3.06 -9.97
C PRO A 109 4.37 -4.27 -10.94
N ASP A 110 4.68 -5.50 -10.51
CA ASP A 110 4.52 -6.69 -11.36
C ASP A 110 3.05 -6.83 -11.79
N PRO A 111 2.74 -7.01 -13.09
CA PRO A 111 1.38 -7.22 -13.60
C PRO A 111 0.58 -8.26 -12.83
N ARG A 112 1.22 -9.35 -12.45
CA ARG A 112 0.58 -10.47 -11.73
C ARG A 112 -0.01 -10.06 -10.38
N ALA A 113 0.53 -9.04 -9.73
CA ALA A 113 -0.01 -8.55 -8.45
C ALA A 113 -1.40 -7.94 -8.63
N TYR A 114 -1.62 -7.19 -9.71
CA TYR A 114 -2.91 -6.54 -10.01
C TYR A 114 -3.93 -7.54 -10.55
N GLU A 115 -3.52 -8.41 -11.45
CA GLU A 115 -4.36 -9.49 -11.97
C GLU A 115 -4.81 -10.44 -10.84
N HIS A 116 -3.92 -10.72 -9.89
CA HIS A 116 -4.22 -11.58 -8.76
C HIS A 116 -5.31 -11.01 -7.85
N ILE A 117 -5.20 -9.75 -7.42
CA ILE A 117 -6.23 -9.13 -6.55
C ILE A 117 -7.56 -8.95 -7.29
N ALA A 118 -7.54 -8.62 -8.59
CA ALA A 118 -8.75 -8.53 -9.41
C ALA A 118 -9.45 -9.90 -9.50
N GLY A 119 -8.66 -10.98 -9.69
CA GLY A 119 -9.17 -12.36 -9.69
C GLY A 119 -9.75 -12.77 -8.33
N LEU A 120 -9.12 -12.41 -7.21
CA LEU A 120 -9.65 -12.68 -5.87
C LEU A 120 -11.00 -11.95 -5.64
N LEU A 121 -11.14 -10.75 -6.18
CA LEU A 121 -12.38 -9.96 -6.12
C LEU A 121 -13.44 -10.45 -7.11
N ASP A 122 -13.13 -11.43 -7.97
CA ASP A 122 -14.00 -11.85 -9.07
C ASP A 122 -14.53 -10.63 -9.85
N THR A 123 -13.57 -9.81 -10.34
CA THR A 123 -13.83 -8.55 -11.05
C THR A 123 -12.83 -8.40 -12.19
N PRO A 124 -13.27 -8.08 -13.42
CA PRO A 124 -12.37 -7.78 -14.52
C PRO A 124 -11.39 -6.66 -14.18
N VAL A 125 -10.14 -6.76 -14.64
CA VAL A 125 -9.08 -5.79 -14.33
C VAL A 125 -9.48 -4.37 -14.78
N GLU A 126 -10.13 -4.26 -15.92
CA GLU A 126 -10.63 -3.01 -16.50
C GLU A 126 -11.80 -2.36 -15.73
N GLU A 127 -12.41 -3.08 -14.80
CA GLU A 127 -13.43 -2.56 -13.88
C GLU A 127 -12.86 -2.22 -12.50
N CYS A 128 -11.55 -2.44 -12.29
CA CYS A 128 -10.87 -2.14 -11.04
C CYS A 128 -10.21 -0.76 -11.07
N VAL A 129 -10.12 -0.15 -9.89
CA VAL A 129 -9.39 1.10 -9.65
C VAL A 129 -8.36 0.87 -8.56
N LEU A 130 -7.08 1.03 -8.86
CA LEU A 130 -6.03 1.12 -7.85
C LEU A 130 -5.99 2.54 -7.27
N ILE A 131 -5.86 2.64 -5.94
CA ILE A 131 -5.54 3.87 -5.23
C ILE A 131 -4.24 3.61 -4.48
N ASP A 132 -3.17 4.34 -4.85
CA ASP A 132 -1.83 4.12 -4.31
C ASP A 132 -1.04 5.44 -4.34
N ASP A 133 -0.20 5.70 -3.35
CA ASP A 133 0.62 6.91 -3.28
C ASP A 133 1.83 6.86 -4.21
N GLN A 134 2.28 5.67 -4.58
CA GLN A 134 3.43 5.49 -5.46
C GLN A 134 3.04 5.52 -6.95
N LEU A 135 3.58 6.52 -7.65
CA LEU A 135 3.32 6.68 -9.11
C LEU A 135 3.67 5.43 -9.90
N SER A 136 4.80 4.78 -9.60
CA SER A 136 5.24 3.55 -10.29
C SER A 136 4.24 2.39 -10.14
N TYR A 137 3.55 2.30 -9.02
CA TYR A 137 2.50 1.28 -8.81
C TYR A 137 1.23 1.62 -9.58
N CYS A 138 0.87 2.92 -9.63
CA CYS A 138 -0.22 3.38 -10.49
C CYS A 138 0.05 3.14 -11.97
N GLU A 139 1.29 3.35 -12.43
CA GLU A 139 1.70 3.07 -13.81
C GLU A 139 1.64 1.56 -14.12
N GLY A 140 2.10 0.72 -13.20
CA GLY A 140 1.99 -0.74 -13.33
C GLY A 140 0.54 -1.23 -13.43
N ALA A 141 -0.37 -0.66 -12.63
CA ALA A 141 -1.79 -0.96 -12.72
C ALA A 141 -2.41 -0.55 -14.07
N ARG A 142 -2.07 0.65 -14.56
CA ARG A 142 -2.54 1.10 -15.89
C ARG A 142 -2.02 0.23 -17.03
N ALA A 143 -0.81 -0.30 -16.90
CA ALA A 143 -0.22 -1.16 -17.92
C ALA A 143 -0.98 -2.48 -18.12
N VAL A 144 -1.71 -2.96 -17.11
CA VAL A 144 -2.58 -4.15 -17.21
C VAL A 144 -4.05 -3.80 -17.52
N GLY A 145 -4.37 -2.52 -17.76
CA GLY A 145 -5.72 -2.07 -18.09
C GLY A 145 -6.56 -1.64 -16.89
N MET A 146 -6.04 -1.70 -15.67
CA MET A 146 -6.70 -1.20 -14.47
C MET A 146 -6.70 0.33 -14.45
N TYR A 147 -7.77 0.95 -13.99
CA TYR A 147 -7.71 2.38 -13.65
C TYR A 147 -6.79 2.59 -12.43
N ALA A 148 -6.16 3.76 -12.34
CA ALA A 148 -5.33 4.08 -11.19
C ALA A 148 -5.37 5.56 -10.86
N ILE A 149 -5.52 5.86 -9.56
CA ILE A 149 -5.50 7.20 -8.97
C ILE A 149 -4.30 7.26 -8.03
N GLN A 150 -3.36 8.18 -8.29
CA GLN A 150 -2.30 8.45 -7.34
C GLN A 150 -2.88 9.19 -6.14
N TYR A 151 -2.69 8.63 -4.94
CA TYR A 151 -3.15 9.24 -3.70
C TYR A 151 -2.25 10.40 -3.30
N GLU A 152 -2.82 11.59 -3.29
CA GLU A 152 -2.16 12.84 -2.85
C GLU A 152 -2.98 13.54 -1.75
N GLY A 153 -3.86 12.80 -1.09
CA GLY A 153 -4.72 13.25 -0.02
C GLY A 153 -6.22 13.00 -0.30
N LEU A 154 -7.00 12.95 0.77
CA LEU A 154 -8.38 12.49 0.74
C LEU A 154 -9.31 13.36 -0.12
N ASP A 155 -9.15 14.68 -0.08
CA ASP A 155 -10.02 15.59 -0.83
C ASP A 155 -9.81 15.46 -2.34
N LYS A 156 -8.55 15.25 -2.76
CA LYS A 156 -8.21 15.00 -4.17
C LYS A 156 -8.74 13.64 -4.60
N LEU A 157 -8.52 12.60 -3.80
CA LEU A 157 -9.05 11.26 -4.07
C LEU A 157 -10.56 11.26 -4.30
N LYS A 158 -11.33 11.92 -3.43
CA LYS A 158 -12.79 12.01 -3.57
C LYS A 158 -13.22 12.61 -4.92
N LYS A 159 -12.55 13.67 -5.35
CA LYS A 159 -12.82 14.34 -6.64
C LYS A 159 -12.48 13.45 -7.82
N ASP A 160 -11.28 12.87 -7.80
CA ASP A 160 -10.78 12.05 -8.91
C ASP A 160 -11.63 10.77 -9.06
N LEU A 161 -11.98 10.12 -7.95
CA LEU A 161 -12.82 8.94 -7.96
C LEU A 161 -14.24 9.26 -8.44
N GLN A 162 -14.83 10.38 -8.00
CA GLN A 162 -16.15 10.82 -8.47
C GLN A 162 -16.16 11.06 -9.98
N LEU A 163 -15.13 11.73 -10.52
CA LEU A 163 -15.01 11.96 -11.96
C LEU A 163 -14.89 10.64 -12.74
N LEU A 164 -14.04 9.71 -12.26
CA LEU A 164 -13.86 8.42 -12.88
C LEU A 164 -15.16 7.61 -12.94
N LEU A 165 -15.87 7.52 -11.83
CA LEU A 165 -17.12 6.77 -11.73
C LEU A 165 -18.27 7.40 -12.51
N SER A 166 -18.28 8.74 -12.66
CA SER A 166 -19.31 9.44 -13.47
C SER A 166 -19.15 9.23 -14.97
N ASN A 167 -17.93 9.00 -15.44
CA ASN A 167 -17.64 8.82 -16.85
C ASN A 167 -17.82 7.38 -17.33
N ASN A 168 -17.96 6.42 -16.41
CA ASN A 168 -18.06 4.99 -16.68
C ASN A 168 -19.43 4.39 -16.26
N SER A 169 -20.45 5.25 -16.02
CA SER A 169 -21.82 4.84 -15.60
C SER A 169 -22.79 4.84 -16.76
#